data_a22a2961aa9870f8e74ae8ca5f27cf6c
#
_entry.id   a22a2961aa9870f8e74ae8ca5f27cf6c
#
_cell.length_a   1.000
_cell.length_b   1.000
_cell.length_c   1.000
_cell.angle_alpha   90.00
_cell.angle_beta   90.00
_cell.angle_gamma   90.00
#
_symmetry.space_group_name_H-M   'P 1'
#
loop_
_entity.id
_entity.type
_entity.pdbx_description
1 polymer ?
#
loop_
_entity_poly.entity_id
_entity_poly.type
_entity_poly.pdbx_seq_one_letter_code
_entity_poly.pdbx_strand_id
1 'polypeptide(L)'
;MGDENLALAFYDEPELVHALMNDYTDMALRIWEKQCRDVEFDLIECWEDMASKNGSLISPATFREFMTPCYRKIAAFAKDHGIRVILVDSDGLIEELTGLMLEGGVTTMYPYEVLAGNDVARVLDRHPAISVIGGLRKECMYEGKAAIDVEMKKARELIKKGRFIPGPDHFVLKTATFAHYRYFMESLKDVVMTTKPGG
;
A
#
# COMPACT_ATOMS: atom_id res chain seq x y z
N MET A 1 18.36 -15.70 7.76
CA MET A 1 19.43 -15.15 6.91
C MET A 1 19.84 -13.78 7.44
N GLY A 2 18.93 -12.89 7.70
CA GLY A 2 19.16 -11.50 8.09
C GLY A 2 19.26 -10.56 6.88
N ASP A 3 19.04 -9.26 7.11
CA ASP A 3 18.86 -8.29 6.01
C ASP A 3 20.10 -8.14 5.13
N GLU A 4 21.28 -8.08 5.74
CA GLU A 4 22.55 -7.94 5.01
C GLU A 4 22.81 -9.15 4.10
N ASN A 5 22.67 -10.37 4.64
CA ASN A 5 22.87 -11.59 3.86
C ASN A 5 21.81 -11.76 2.77
N LEU A 6 20.57 -11.35 3.04
CA LEU A 6 19.51 -11.37 2.03
C LEU A 6 19.81 -10.39 0.90
N ALA A 7 20.27 -9.18 1.21
CA ALA A 7 20.64 -8.20 0.21
C ALA A 7 21.77 -8.69 -0.72
N LEU A 8 22.75 -9.42 -0.17
CA LEU A 8 23.83 -10.05 -0.95
C LEU A 8 23.32 -11.26 -1.73
N ALA A 9 22.41 -12.06 -1.17
CA ALA A 9 21.94 -13.29 -1.81
C ALA A 9 21.22 -13.04 -3.15
N PHE A 10 20.62 -11.86 -3.36
CA PHE A 10 20.09 -11.51 -4.68
C PHE A 10 21.15 -11.56 -5.80
N TYR A 11 22.43 -11.38 -5.46
CA TYR A 11 23.55 -11.39 -6.40
C TYR A 11 24.37 -12.67 -6.33
N ASP A 12 24.61 -13.19 -5.12
CA ASP A 12 25.52 -14.31 -4.90
C ASP A 12 24.82 -15.67 -5.01
N GLU A 13 23.52 -15.72 -4.65
CA GLU A 13 22.69 -16.94 -4.62
C GLU A 13 21.28 -16.73 -5.19
N PRO A 14 21.16 -16.20 -6.45
CA PRO A 14 19.85 -15.84 -7.01
C PRO A 14 18.89 -17.02 -7.11
N GLU A 15 19.39 -18.21 -7.39
CA GLU A 15 18.57 -19.43 -7.48
C GLU A 15 17.93 -19.78 -6.12
N LEU A 16 18.65 -19.59 -5.01
CA LEU A 16 18.13 -19.79 -3.67
C LEU A 16 17.00 -18.77 -3.38
N VAL A 17 17.23 -17.49 -3.72
CA VAL A 17 16.20 -16.46 -3.50
C VAL A 17 14.96 -16.75 -4.34
N HIS A 18 15.10 -17.11 -5.61
CA HIS A 18 13.98 -17.54 -6.45
C HIS A 18 13.22 -18.72 -5.86
N ALA A 19 13.92 -19.74 -5.37
CA ALA A 19 13.30 -20.91 -4.77
C ALA A 19 12.49 -20.52 -3.52
N LEU A 20 13.09 -19.75 -2.60
CA LEU A 20 12.43 -19.29 -1.37
C LEU A 20 11.18 -18.45 -1.67
N MET A 21 11.26 -17.48 -2.59
CA MET A 21 10.13 -16.64 -2.93
C MET A 21 9.00 -17.41 -3.62
N ASN A 22 9.35 -18.34 -4.51
CA ASN A 22 8.38 -19.21 -5.16
C ASN A 22 7.70 -20.14 -4.14
N ASP A 23 8.45 -20.80 -3.27
CA ASP A 23 7.90 -21.71 -2.26
C ASP A 23 6.96 -20.98 -1.30
N TYR A 24 7.33 -19.76 -0.87
CA TYR A 24 6.49 -18.94 0.00
C TYR A 24 5.21 -18.52 -0.70
N THR A 25 5.31 -18.04 -1.95
CA THR A 25 4.15 -17.66 -2.76
C THR A 25 3.21 -18.84 -2.99
N ASP A 26 3.76 -19.98 -3.42
CA ASP A 26 2.97 -21.19 -3.69
C ASP A 26 2.33 -21.76 -2.41
N MET A 27 2.98 -21.61 -1.26
CA MET A 27 2.40 -21.95 0.04
C MET A 27 1.19 -21.06 0.36
N ALA A 28 1.33 -19.74 0.19
CA ALA A 28 0.24 -18.80 0.41
C ALA A 28 -0.96 -19.10 -0.51
N LEU A 29 -0.72 -19.32 -1.80
CA LEU A 29 -1.76 -19.67 -2.76
C LEU A 29 -2.49 -20.98 -2.38
N ARG A 30 -1.77 -22.00 -1.92
CA ARG A 30 -2.40 -23.25 -1.43
C ARG A 30 -3.27 -23.06 -0.19
N ILE A 31 -2.91 -22.12 0.68
CA ILE A 31 -3.72 -21.77 1.86
C ILE A 31 -4.98 -21.03 1.41
N TRP A 32 -4.84 -20.01 0.58
CA TRP A 32 -5.95 -19.20 0.08
C TRP A 32 -6.93 -20.02 -0.76
N GLU A 33 -6.43 -20.98 -1.55
CA GLU A 33 -7.27 -21.93 -2.30
C GLU A 33 -8.23 -22.71 -1.38
N LYS A 34 -7.76 -23.12 -0.20
CA LYS A 34 -8.62 -23.78 0.78
C LYS A 34 -9.65 -22.83 1.38
N GLN A 35 -9.27 -21.60 1.65
CA GLN A 35 -10.16 -20.59 2.22
C GLN A 35 -11.24 -20.17 1.23
N CYS A 36 -10.91 -20.02 -0.05
CA CYS A 36 -11.85 -19.65 -1.11
C CYS A 36 -12.92 -20.71 -1.40
N ARG A 37 -12.79 -21.93 -0.85
CA ARG A 37 -13.85 -22.94 -0.97
C ARG A 37 -15.10 -22.61 -0.15
N ASP A 38 -14.90 -21.94 0.97
CA ASP A 38 -15.93 -21.68 1.97
C ASP A 38 -16.28 -20.19 2.11
N VAL A 39 -15.43 -19.30 1.59
CA VAL A 39 -15.57 -17.84 1.73
C VAL A 39 -15.23 -17.14 0.42
N GLU A 40 -16.06 -16.19 0.02
CA GLU A 40 -15.75 -15.24 -1.04
C GLU A 40 -14.99 -14.06 -0.46
N PHE A 41 -13.85 -13.71 -1.08
CA PHE A 41 -13.02 -12.58 -0.67
C PHE A 41 -13.08 -11.47 -1.70
N ASP A 42 -13.12 -10.23 -1.23
CA ASP A 42 -13.05 -9.03 -2.07
C ASP A 42 -11.61 -8.54 -2.27
N LEU A 43 -10.70 -8.93 -1.37
CA LEU A 43 -9.36 -8.38 -1.27
C LEU A 43 -8.35 -9.44 -0.82
N ILE A 44 -7.14 -9.37 -1.42
CA ILE A 44 -5.91 -10.00 -0.93
C ILE A 44 -5.01 -8.87 -0.43
N GLU A 45 -4.48 -9.01 0.78
CA GLU A 45 -3.51 -8.10 1.35
C GLU A 45 -2.14 -8.77 1.44
N CYS A 46 -1.12 -8.08 0.94
CA CYS A 46 0.28 -8.45 1.05
C CYS A 46 1.01 -7.38 1.87
N TRP A 47 1.64 -7.77 2.96
CA TRP A 47 2.44 -6.88 3.81
C TRP A 47 3.91 -7.05 3.46
N GLU A 48 4.55 -5.99 2.95
CA GLU A 48 5.83 -6.11 2.25
C GLU A 48 7.00 -5.31 2.87
N ASP A 49 6.81 -4.11 3.36
CA ASP A 49 7.88 -3.23 3.87
C ASP A 49 9.11 -3.12 2.95
N MET A 50 8.88 -2.84 1.66
CA MET A 50 9.91 -2.84 0.63
C MET A 50 10.65 -1.52 0.45
N ALA A 51 10.37 -0.52 1.30
CA ALA A 51 11.05 0.76 1.24
C ALA A 51 11.41 1.30 2.63
N SER A 52 12.44 2.10 2.66
CA SER A 52 12.80 2.97 3.78
C SER A 52 12.35 4.41 3.50
N LYS A 53 12.63 5.33 4.41
CA LYS A 53 12.44 6.78 4.16
C LYS A 53 13.27 7.32 2.99
N ASN A 54 14.26 6.57 2.52
CA ASN A 54 15.16 6.96 1.42
C ASN A 54 14.79 6.31 0.08
N GLY A 55 13.70 5.53 0.02
CA GLY A 55 13.24 4.83 -1.17
C GLY A 55 13.35 3.31 -1.06
N SER A 56 13.18 2.62 -2.18
CA SER A 56 13.18 1.17 -2.27
C SER A 56 14.45 0.53 -1.72
N LEU A 57 14.30 -0.63 -1.06
CA LEU A 57 15.42 -1.43 -0.52
C LEU A 57 16.15 -2.21 -1.62
N ILE A 58 15.52 -2.45 -2.76
CA ILE A 58 16.09 -3.17 -3.89
C ILE A 58 15.91 -2.37 -5.19
N SER A 59 16.76 -2.63 -6.17
CA SER A 59 16.68 -1.95 -7.46
C SER A 59 15.41 -2.32 -8.24
N PRO A 60 14.93 -1.47 -9.16
CA PRO A 60 13.83 -1.83 -10.04
C PRO A 60 14.09 -3.10 -10.87
N ALA A 61 15.34 -3.37 -11.22
CA ALA A 61 15.73 -4.60 -11.94
C ALA A 61 15.53 -5.82 -11.04
N THR A 62 16.06 -5.78 -9.81
CA THR A 62 15.90 -6.84 -8.81
C THR A 62 14.42 -7.06 -8.48
N PHE A 63 13.64 -6.01 -8.35
CA PHE A 63 12.19 -6.12 -8.12
C PHE A 63 11.50 -6.89 -9.27
N ARG A 64 11.79 -6.53 -10.52
CA ARG A 64 11.20 -7.20 -11.70
C ARG A 64 11.62 -8.65 -11.81
N GLU A 65 12.85 -8.96 -11.47
CA GLU A 65 13.38 -10.32 -11.53
C GLU A 65 12.77 -11.23 -10.47
N PHE A 66 12.72 -10.78 -9.22
CA PHE A 66 12.37 -11.64 -8.09
C PHE A 66 10.92 -11.47 -7.63
N MET A 67 10.41 -10.24 -7.52
CA MET A 67 9.09 -10.00 -6.93
C MET A 67 7.96 -10.01 -7.95
N THR A 68 8.15 -9.41 -9.12
CA THR A 68 7.08 -9.34 -10.14
C THR A 68 6.51 -10.71 -10.54
N PRO A 69 7.30 -11.79 -10.71
CA PRO A 69 6.74 -13.12 -10.99
C PRO A 69 5.81 -13.64 -9.90
N CYS A 70 6.15 -13.40 -8.62
CA CYS A 70 5.33 -13.80 -7.48
C CYS A 70 4.01 -13.03 -7.46
N TYR A 71 4.03 -11.72 -7.65
CA TYR A 71 2.83 -10.91 -7.75
C TYR A 71 1.94 -11.31 -8.92
N ARG A 72 2.51 -11.68 -10.06
CA ARG A 72 1.73 -12.19 -11.20
C ARG A 72 1.02 -13.50 -10.88
N LYS A 73 1.62 -14.40 -10.10
CA LYS A 73 0.94 -15.60 -9.59
C LYS A 73 -0.26 -15.21 -8.70
N ILE A 74 -0.05 -14.26 -7.78
CA ILE A 74 -1.13 -13.74 -6.92
C ILE A 74 -2.24 -13.10 -7.75
N ALA A 75 -1.88 -12.31 -8.77
CA ALA A 75 -2.85 -11.65 -9.64
C ALA A 75 -3.66 -12.67 -10.49
N ALA A 76 -3.02 -13.73 -10.96
CA ALA A 76 -3.71 -14.81 -11.65
C ALA A 76 -4.71 -15.52 -10.72
N PHE A 77 -4.27 -15.87 -9.51
CA PHE A 77 -5.13 -16.45 -8.49
C PHE A 77 -6.33 -15.55 -8.15
N ALA A 78 -6.08 -14.26 -7.90
CA ALA A 78 -7.13 -13.30 -7.61
C ALA A 78 -8.19 -13.24 -8.74
N LYS A 79 -7.74 -13.22 -9.99
CA LYS A 79 -8.60 -13.24 -11.17
C LYS A 79 -9.46 -14.51 -11.23
N ASP A 80 -8.87 -15.67 -11.00
CA ASP A 80 -9.56 -16.96 -11.09
C ASP A 80 -10.64 -17.11 -10.00
N HIS A 81 -10.45 -16.45 -8.85
CA HIS A 81 -11.41 -16.42 -7.73
C HIS A 81 -12.31 -15.17 -7.69
N GLY A 82 -12.27 -14.31 -8.70
CA GLY A 82 -13.10 -13.09 -8.75
C GLY A 82 -12.71 -12.00 -7.74
N ILE A 83 -11.53 -12.10 -7.12
CA ILE A 83 -11.00 -11.12 -6.16
C ILE A 83 -10.48 -9.92 -6.93
N ARG A 84 -11.05 -8.74 -6.67
CA ARG A 84 -10.79 -7.55 -7.46
C ARG A 84 -9.68 -6.66 -6.93
N VAL A 85 -9.38 -6.76 -5.64
CA VAL A 85 -8.41 -5.90 -4.98
C VAL A 85 -7.20 -6.71 -4.53
N ILE A 86 -6.03 -6.32 -5.01
CA ILE A 86 -4.74 -6.79 -4.49
C ILE A 86 -4.09 -5.56 -3.86
N LEU A 87 -4.10 -5.53 -2.53
CA LEU A 87 -3.55 -4.48 -1.70
C LEU A 87 -2.13 -4.85 -1.27
N VAL A 88 -1.20 -3.93 -1.46
CA VAL A 88 0.12 -4.02 -0.84
C VAL A 88 0.24 -2.96 0.24
N ASP A 89 0.55 -3.41 1.45
CA ASP A 89 0.96 -2.57 2.57
C ASP A 89 2.50 -2.51 2.59
N SER A 90 3.06 -1.32 2.46
CA SER A 90 4.51 -1.10 2.51
C SER A 90 4.80 0.31 3.01
N ASP A 91 5.56 0.39 4.09
CA ASP A 91 5.98 1.63 4.70
C ASP A 91 7.07 2.37 3.88
N GLY A 92 7.38 3.59 4.30
CA GLY A 92 8.46 4.40 3.75
C GLY A 92 8.11 5.16 2.46
N LEU A 93 9.16 5.48 1.68
CA LEU A 93 9.00 6.18 0.40
C LEU A 93 8.73 5.17 -0.73
N ILE A 94 7.46 4.84 -0.91
CA ILE A 94 7.00 3.78 -1.83
C ILE A 94 6.55 4.27 -3.20
N GLU A 95 6.56 5.58 -3.44
CA GLU A 95 6.05 6.13 -4.71
C GLU A 95 6.75 5.55 -5.94
N GLU A 96 8.06 5.31 -5.86
CA GLU A 96 8.82 4.70 -6.96
C GLU A 96 8.47 3.23 -7.23
N LEU A 97 7.96 2.52 -6.21
CA LEU A 97 7.52 1.13 -6.34
C LEU A 97 6.18 1.00 -7.05
N THR A 98 5.36 2.05 -7.09
CA THR A 98 3.98 2.00 -7.60
C THR A 98 3.91 1.41 -9.03
N GLY A 99 4.80 1.86 -9.92
CA GLY A 99 4.86 1.32 -11.29
C GLY A 99 5.23 -0.16 -11.33
N LEU A 100 6.18 -0.59 -10.50
CA LEU A 100 6.63 -1.97 -10.40
C LEU A 100 5.55 -2.89 -9.83
N MET A 101 4.81 -2.42 -8.82
CA MET A 101 3.66 -3.12 -8.24
C MET A 101 2.55 -3.32 -9.28
N LEU A 102 2.24 -2.29 -10.07
CA LEU A 102 1.29 -2.40 -11.20
C LEU A 102 1.75 -3.41 -12.25
N GLU A 103 3.04 -3.48 -12.59
CA GLU A 103 3.60 -4.50 -13.49
C GLU A 103 3.36 -5.93 -12.98
N GLY A 104 3.29 -6.10 -11.65
CA GLY A 104 2.95 -7.35 -10.98
C GLY A 104 1.45 -7.66 -10.91
N GLY A 105 0.58 -6.67 -11.18
CA GLY A 105 -0.86 -6.83 -11.08
C GLY A 105 -1.47 -6.34 -9.76
N VAL A 106 -0.71 -5.65 -8.92
CA VAL A 106 -1.21 -4.97 -7.71
C VAL A 106 -2.16 -3.86 -8.12
N THR A 107 -3.31 -3.73 -7.45
CA THR A 107 -4.33 -2.74 -7.78
C THR A 107 -4.45 -1.61 -6.78
N THR A 108 -3.95 -1.82 -5.57
CA THR A 108 -4.11 -0.89 -4.45
C THR A 108 -2.85 -0.89 -3.59
N MET A 109 -2.44 0.27 -3.11
CA MET A 109 -1.31 0.41 -2.20
C MET A 109 -1.66 1.27 -0.98
N TYR A 110 -1.00 0.99 0.14
CA TYR A 110 -1.14 1.60 1.46
C TYR A 110 0.25 1.67 2.11
N PRO A 111 0.59 2.63 3.00
CA PRO A 111 -0.22 3.78 3.41
C PRO A 111 0.17 5.11 2.76
N TYR A 112 1.27 5.16 1.98
CA TYR A 112 1.87 6.36 1.40
C TYR A 112 2.23 7.43 2.46
N GLU A 113 3.14 7.09 3.37
CA GLU A 113 3.61 7.98 4.42
C GLU A 113 4.06 9.35 3.88
N VAL A 114 3.35 10.41 4.29
CA VAL A 114 3.56 11.77 3.77
C VAL A 114 4.93 12.32 4.18
N LEU A 115 5.36 12.07 5.43
CA LEU A 115 6.68 12.52 5.91
C LEU A 115 7.85 11.72 5.31
N ALA A 116 7.61 10.58 4.71
CA ALA A 116 8.62 9.89 3.91
C ALA A 116 8.83 10.54 2.53
N GLY A 117 7.94 11.45 2.10
CA GLY A 117 8.04 12.18 0.83
C GLY A 117 7.07 11.74 -0.25
N ASN A 118 6.14 10.83 0.07
CA ASN A 118 5.11 10.42 -0.88
C ASN A 118 4.10 11.54 -1.15
N ASP A 119 3.66 11.64 -2.39
CA ASP A 119 2.61 12.55 -2.83
C ASP A 119 1.48 11.78 -3.53
N VAL A 120 0.39 11.54 -2.81
CA VAL A 120 -0.77 10.78 -3.31
C VAL A 120 -1.39 11.43 -4.55
N ALA A 121 -1.42 12.76 -4.64
CA ALA A 121 -1.95 13.44 -5.83
C ALA A 121 -1.14 13.09 -7.06
N ARG A 122 0.19 13.14 -6.94
CA ARG A 122 1.13 12.78 -8.01
C ARG A 122 1.03 11.30 -8.39
N VAL A 123 0.88 10.42 -7.39
CA VAL A 123 0.69 8.97 -7.63
C VAL A 123 -0.56 8.72 -8.45
N LEU A 124 -1.71 9.28 -8.05
CA LEU A 124 -2.98 9.11 -8.74
C LEU A 124 -2.97 9.68 -10.16
N ASP A 125 -2.21 10.76 -10.41
CA ASP A 125 -2.07 11.37 -11.74
C ASP A 125 -1.15 10.53 -12.65
N ARG A 126 -0.06 10.00 -12.11
CA ARG A 126 0.92 9.20 -12.88
C ARG A 126 0.46 7.77 -13.15
N HIS A 127 -0.32 7.20 -12.25
CA HIS A 127 -0.70 5.79 -12.27
C HIS A 127 -2.23 5.62 -12.25
N PRO A 128 -2.92 5.79 -13.39
CA PRO A 128 -4.38 5.77 -13.44
C PRO A 128 -5.00 4.42 -13.10
N ALA A 129 -4.22 3.35 -13.05
CA ALA A 129 -4.69 2.00 -12.69
C ALA A 129 -4.54 1.67 -11.18
N ILE A 130 -3.84 2.52 -10.39
CA ILE A 130 -3.66 2.27 -8.96
C ILE A 130 -4.76 2.94 -8.13
N SER A 131 -5.16 2.29 -7.06
CA SER A 131 -5.93 2.89 -5.97
C SER A 131 -5.04 3.11 -4.75
N VAL A 132 -5.35 4.09 -3.95
CA VAL A 132 -4.58 4.44 -2.75
C VAL A 132 -5.47 4.42 -1.52
N ILE A 133 -4.98 3.80 -0.44
CA ILE A 133 -5.56 3.88 0.90
C ILE A 133 -4.57 4.64 1.79
N GLY A 134 -5.06 5.46 2.73
CA GLY A 134 -4.19 6.21 3.66
C GLY A 134 -3.90 7.64 3.21
N GLY A 135 -2.63 8.01 3.12
CA GLY A 135 -2.14 9.25 2.51
C GLY A 135 -2.46 10.56 3.23
N LEU A 136 -3.07 10.53 4.42
CA LEU A 136 -3.28 11.70 5.26
C LEU A 136 -2.27 11.68 6.41
N ARG A 137 -1.55 12.76 6.58
CA ARG A 137 -0.45 12.88 7.56
C ARG A 137 -0.94 12.67 8.99
N LYS A 138 -0.54 11.55 9.61
CA LYS A 138 -0.92 11.17 10.99
C LYS A 138 -0.49 12.20 12.03
N GLU A 139 0.61 12.92 11.78
CA GLU A 139 1.16 13.93 12.69
C GLU A 139 0.21 15.10 12.91
N CYS A 140 -0.73 15.37 12.01
CA CYS A 140 -1.73 16.42 12.20
C CYS A 140 -2.53 16.22 13.51
N MET A 141 -2.71 14.97 13.96
CA MET A 141 -3.39 14.66 15.20
C MET A 141 -2.59 15.02 16.46
N TYR A 142 -1.27 15.28 16.34
CA TYR A 142 -0.42 15.77 17.44
C TYR A 142 -0.37 17.29 17.47
N GLU A 143 -0.44 17.90 16.28
CA GLU A 143 -0.33 19.35 16.10
C GLU A 143 -1.64 20.08 16.43
N GLY A 144 -2.77 19.39 16.34
CA GLY A 144 -4.07 19.92 16.76
C GLY A 144 -5.04 20.18 15.61
N LYS A 145 -6.21 20.74 15.96
CA LYS A 145 -7.35 20.85 15.04
C LYS A 145 -7.05 21.60 13.75
N ALA A 146 -6.27 22.69 13.82
CA ALA A 146 -5.92 23.46 12.62
C ALA A 146 -5.13 22.64 11.60
N ALA A 147 -4.22 21.78 12.05
CA ALA A 147 -3.47 20.86 11.20
C ALA A 147 -4.38 19.76 10.63
N ILE A 148 -5.32 19.26 11.43
CA ILE A 148 -6.34 18.30 10.96
C ILE A 148 -7.19 18.92 9.85
N ASP A 149 -7.62 20.18 9.99
CA ASP A 149 -8.42 20.87 8.98
C ASP A 149 -7.69 21.01 7.64
N VAL A 150 -6.37 21.15 7.67
CA VAL A 150 -5.53 21.16 6.45
C VAL A 150 -5.59 19.78 5.75
N GLU A 151 -5.42 18.69 6.51
CA GLU A 151 -5.52 17.34 5.94
C GLU A 151 -6.94 17.04 5.43
N MET A 152 -7.99 17.55 6.07
CA MET A 152 -9.37 17.39 5.57
C MET A 152 -9.61 18.11 4.24
N LYS A 153 -9.00 19.27 4.01
CA LYS A 153 -9.04 19.94 2.71
C LYS A 153 -8.33 19.12 1.64
N LYS A 154 -7.15 18.58 1.95
CA LYS A 154 -6.38 17.67 1.08
C LYS A 154 -7.22 16.43 0.73
N ALA A 155 -7.85 15.81 1.74
CA ALA A 155 -8.70 14.64 1.54
C ALA A 155 -9.83 14.92 0.54
N ARG A 156 -10.51 16.07 0.63
CA ARG A 156 -11.55 16.47 -0.33
C ARG A 156 -11.03 16.48 -1.76
N GLU A 157 -9.89 17.10 -1.98
CA GLU A 157 -9.33 17.20 -3.34
C GLU A 157 -8.88 15.84 -3.88
N LEU A 158 -8.33 14.98 -3.05
CA LEU A 158 -7.93 13.62 -3.43
C LEU A 158 -9.14 12.72 -3.73
N ILE A 159 -10.22 12.82 -2.92
CA ILE A 159 -11.46 12.06 -3.18
C ILE A 159 -12.04 12.42 -4.56
N LYS A 160 -12.00 13.68 -4.96
CA LYS A 160 -12.48 14.12 -6.28
C LYS A 160 -11.70 13.48 -7.43
N LYS A 161 -10.43 13.11 -7.23
CA LYS A 161 -9.64 12.37 -8.23
C LYS A 161 -10.12 10.91 -8.41
N GLY A 162 -10.90 10.38 -7.46
CA GLY A 162 -11.29 8.97 -7.42
C GLY A 162 -10.15 8.06 -7.01
N ARG A 163 -10.43 6.76 -6.88
CA ARG A 163 -9.43 5.71 -6.55
C ARG A 163 -8.66 5.97 -5.25
N PHE A 164 -9.29 6.67 -4.30
CA PHE A 164 -8.68 7.07 -3.05
C PHE A 164 -9.61 6.82 -1.86
N ILE A 165 -9.13 6.07 -0.89
CA ILE A 165 -9.76 5.87 0.42
C ILE A 165 -8.92 6.61 1.44
N PRO A 166 -9.38 7.78 1.95
CA PRO A 166 -8.60 8.58 2.88
C PRO A 166 -8.49 7.92 4.26
N GLY A 167 -7.31 7.93 4.82
CA GLY A 167 -7.01 7.48 6.17
C GLY A 167 -5.67 8.04 6.64
N PRO A 168 -5.33 7.84 7.92
CA PRO A 168 -3.97 8.13 8.38
C PRO A 168 -2.94 7.34 7.56
N ASP A 169 -1.81 7.96 7.31
CA ASP A 169 -0.72 7.39 6.53
C ASP A 169 0.17 6.41 7.32
N HIS A 170 -0.24 6.00 8.48
CA HIS A 170 0.36 4.96 9.33
C HIS A 170 -0.36 4.90 10.69
N PHE A 171 0.13 4.08 11.63
CA PHE A 171 -0.37 3.99 12.99
C PHE A 171 -0.42 5.35 13.70
N VAL A 172 -1.55 5.59 14.40
CA VAL A 172 -1.68 6.77 15.25
C VAL A 172 -0.87 6.57 16.52
N LEU A 173 0.19 7.37 16.71
CA LEU A 173 1.07 7.24 17.85
C LEU A 173 0.39 7.70 19.15
N LYS A 174 0.89 7.19 20.28
CA LYS A 174 0.39 7.50 21.62
C LYS A 174 0.43 8.99 22.04
N THR A 175 1.13 9.83 21.28
CA THR A 175 1.20 11.28 21.47
C THR A 175 -0.04 12.01 20.97
N ALA A 176 -0.85 11.40 20.11
CA ALA A 176 -2.14 11.95 19.73
C ALA A 176 -3.12 11.88 20.91
N THR A 177 -3.77 13.00 21.22
CA THR A 177 -4.83 12.98 22.23
C THR A 177 -6.09 12.32 21.66
N PHE A 178 -6.87 11.64 22.51
CA PHE A 178 -8.16 11.08 22.10
C PHE A 178 -9.11 12.15 21.53
N ALA A 179 -9.03 13.38 22.05
CA ALA A 179 -9.84 14.49 21.55
C ALA A 179 -9.47 14.87 20.10
N HIS A 180 -8.19 14.88 19.74
CA HIS A 180 -7.74 15.14 18.36
C HIS A 180 -8.03 13.97 17.44
N TYR A 181 -7.81 12.73 17.89
CA TYR A 181 -8.20 11.54 17.13
C TYR A 181 -9.70 11.54 16.81
N ARG A 182 -10.53 11.77 17.81
CA ARG A 182 -11.99 11.86 17.61
C ARG A 182 -12.35 12.96 16.61
N TYR A 183 -11.76 14.15 16.76
CA TYR A 183 -12.01 15.27 15.84
C TYR A 183 -11.58 14.91 14.41
N PHE A 184 -10.42 14.25 14.23
CA PHE A 184 -9.97 13.76 12.94
C PHE A 184 -10.99 12.80 12.33
N MET A 185 -11.42 11.79 13.06
CA MET A 185 -12.38 10.79 12.56
C MET A 185 -13.75 11.36 12.24
N GLU A 186 -14.29 12.26 13.07
CA GLU A 186 -15.55 12.94 12.83
C GLU A 186 -15.47 13.84 11.58
N SER A 187 -14.39 14.61 11.45
CA SER A 187 -14.16 15.48 10.30
C SER A 187 -13.93 14.67 9.01
N LEU A 188 -13.17 13.58 9.08
CA LEU A 188 -12.95 12.70 7.95
C LEU A 188 -14.25 12.05 7.47
N LYS A 189 -15.08 11.58 8.41
CA LYS A 189 -16.39 11.04 8.08
C LYS A 189 -17.26 12.06 7.35
N ASP A 190 -17.30 13.32 7.81
CA ASP A 190 -18.03 14.40 7.13
C ASP A 190 -17.48 14.61 5.70
N VAL A 191 -16.16 14.69 5.55
CA VAL A 191 -15.50 14.84 4.25
C VAL A 191 -15.90 13.72 3.29
N VAL A 192 -15.83 12.46 3.73
CA VAL A 192 -16.18 11.29 2.91
C VAL A 192 -17.66 11.30 2.52
N MET A 193 -18.55 11.62 3.46
CA MET A 193 -20.00 11.62 3.20
C MET A 193 -20.47 12.79 2.33
N THR A 194 -19.72 13.89 2.29
CA THR A 194 -20.11 15.11 1.57
C THR A 194 -19.34 15.35 0.27
N THR A 195 -18.32 14.54 -0.02
CA THR A 195 -17.49 14.68 -1.22
C THR A 195 -17.72 13.50 -2.16
N LYS A 196 -18.08 13.78 -3.40
CA LYS A 196 -18.24 12.74 -4.43
C LYS A 196 -16.94 12.60 -5.23
N PRO A 197 -16.54 11.38 -5.59
CA PRO A 197 -15.49 11.18 -6.59
C PRO A 197 -15.89 11.86 -7.90
N GLY A 198 -14.91 12.45 -8.58
CA GLY A 198 -15.08 12.90 -9.95
C GLY A 198 -15.32 11.69 -10.86
N GLY A 199 -16.15 11.86 -11.88
CA GLY A 199 -16.41 10.84 -12.88
C GLY A 199 -15.26 10.72 -13.86
#